data_5af664c85a14a4d743c45904647b18c1
#
_entry.id   5af664c85a14a4d743c45904647b18c1
#
_cell.length_a   1.000
_cell.length_b   1.000
_cell.length_c   1.000
_cell.angle_alpha   90.00
_cell.angle_beta   90.00
_cell.angle_gamma   90.00
#
_symmetry.space_group_name_H-M   'P 1'
#
loop_
_entity.id
_entity.type
_entity.pdbx_description
1 polymer ?
#
loop_
_entity_poly.entity_id
_entity_poly.type
_entity_poly.pdbx_seq_one_letter_code
_entity_poly.pdbx_strand_id
1 'polypeptide(L)'
;MRKYSSNLAFVDLLFNLLVGFTSLFVIAFLLINPIAKQGVVDPPVKVMFEISWDDKSYHDIDLYLKGPDNKVVYYANKTNGYITLKRDDLGFQTDTYEINGKIEVVERNYEITTMSSLPDGDYVVNVHFYARGKRRPTDPVNIKVANLEQEVFVRVTSIQPFKILADTSTILKYFQERTILVFKVSDGKIVEVRDDIQVRLRKKHAEQGGGF
;
A
#
# COMPACT_ATOMS: atom_id res chain seq x y z
N MET A 1 77.83 -11.91 31.87
CA MET A 1 76.95 -12.17 30.71
C MET A 1 75.52 -12.50 31.16
N ARG A 2 74.57 -11.61 30.91
CA ARG A 2 73.15 -11.93 31.22
C ARG A 2 72.64 -12.89 30.13
N LYS A 3 72.29 -14.13 30.56
CA LYS A 3 71.53 -15.06 29.70
C LYS A 3 70.16 -14.47 29.47
N TYR A 4 69.91 -13.93 28.30
CA TYR A 4 68.52 -13.64 27.85
C TYR A 4 67.83 -14.98 27.70
N SER A 5 66.74 -15.22 28.50
CA SER A 5 65.98 -16.42 28.35
C SER A 5 65.14 -16.32 27.11
N SER A 6 65.31 -17.24 26.16
CA SER A 6 64.51 -17.33 24.92
C SER A 6 62.98 -17.45 25.17
N ASN A 7 62.59 -17.82 26.40
CA ASN A 7 61.20 -17.95 26.80
C ASN A 7 60.44 -16.61 26.81
N LEU A 8 61.11 -15.46 27.10
CA LEU A 8 60.46 -14.17 27.15
C LEU A 8 60.06 -13.71 25.72
N ALA A 9 60.95 -13.88 24.75
CA ALA A 9 60.69 -13.55 23.35
C ALA A 9 59.61 -14.47 22.73
N PHE A 10 59.58 -15.75 23.16
CA PHE A 10 58.54 -16.66 22.69
C PHE A 10 57.17 -16.32 23.28
N VAL A 11 57.09 -15.94 24.54
CA VAL A 11 55.84 -15.50 25.19
C VAL A 11 55.34 -14.20 24.56
N ASP A 12 56.22 -13.26 24.25
CA ASP A 12 55.88 -12.00 23.58
C ASP A 12 55.32 -12.24 22.17
N LEU A 13 55.96 -13.16 21.41
CA LEU A 13 55.48 -13.57 20.11
C LEU A 13 54.05 -14.18 20.17
N LEU A 14 53.82 -15.10 21.14
CA LEU A 14 52.52 -15.72 21.32
C LEU A 14 51.44 -14.70 21.72
N PHE A 15 51.80 -13.75 22.58
CA PHE A 15 50.87 -12.70 23.00
C PHE A 15 50.49 -11.81 21.82
N ASN A 16 51.46 -11.37 21.00
CA ASN A 16 51.18 -10.57 19.81
C ASN A 16 50.34 -11.32 18.79
N LEU A 17 50.58 -12.61 18.62
CA LEU A 17 49.77 -13.46 17.74
C LEU A 17 48.32 -13.57 18.26
N LEU A 18 48.14 -13.76 19.55
CA LEU A 18 46.83 -13.83 20.20
C LEU A 18 46.07 -12.51 20.03
N VAL A 19 46.71 -11.37 20.28
CA VAL A 19 46.10 -10.05 20.08
C VAL A 19 45.70 -9.86 18.63
N GLY A 20 46.55 -10.27 17.66
CA GLY A 20 46.22 -10.21 16.24
C GLY A 20 44.99 -11.05 15.88
N PHE A 21 44.92 -12.29 16.32
CA PHE A 21 43.75 -13.16 16.10
C PHE A 21 42.48 -12.60 16.74
N THR A 22 42.59 -12.10 17.98
CA THR A 22 41.42 -11.53 18.67
C THR A 22 40.90 -10.30 17.94
N SER A 23 41.81 -9.44 17.47
CA SER A 23 41.42 -8.25 16.69
C SER A 23 40.74 -8.63 15.36
N LEU A 24 41.29 -9.60 14.63
CA LEU A 24 40.69 -10.12 13.38
C LEU A 24 39.36 -10.75 13.64
N PHE A 25 39.20 -11.51 14.76
CA PHE A 25 37.95 -12.11 15.14
C PHE A 25 36.87 -11.05 15.43
N VAL A 26 37.23 -9.98 16.17
CA VAL A 26 36.31 -8.88 16.46
C VAL A 26 35.85 -8.18 15.17
N ILE A 27 36.83 -7.90 14.26
CA ILE A 27 36.51 -7.28 12.97
C ILE A 27 35.62 -8.20 12.14
N ALA A 28 35.91 -9.49 12.06
CA ALA A 28 35.09 -10.47 11.34
C ALA A 28 33.66 -10.54 11.92
N PHE A 29 33.55 -10.56 13.26
CA PHE A 29 32.25 -10.57 13.95
C PHE A 29 31.43 -9.31 13.66
N LEU A 30 32.05 -8.13 13.64
CA LEU A 30 31.40 -6.86 13.27
C LEU A 30 30.95 -6.82 11.81
N LEU A 31 31.69 -7.50 10.91
CA LEU A 31 31.34 -7.61 9.51
C LEU A 31 30.23 -8.65 9.25
N ILE A 32 30.19 -9.72 10.05
CA ILE A 32 29.15 -10.78 9.93
C ILE A 32 27.83 -10.35 10.59
N ASN A 33 27.88 -9.52 11.62
CA ASN A 33 26.70 -8.87 12.20
C ASN A 33 26.59 -7.43 11.63
N PRO A 34 26.06 -7.23 10.42
CA PRO A 34 25.71 -5.90 10.01
C PRO A 34 24.73 -5.37 11.04
N ILE A 35 24.99 -4.16 11.56
CA ILE A 35 24.04 -3.43 12.41
C ILE A 35 22.68 -3.66 11.76
N ALA A 36 21.79 -4.37 12.45
CA ALA A 36 20.49 -4.68 11.92
C ALA A 36 19.92 -3.36 11.43
N LYS A 37 19.76 -3.21 10.11
CA LYS A 37 19.03 -2.08 9.56
C LYS A 37 17.76 -2.09 10.37
N GLN A 38 17.50 -1.06 11.16
CA GLN A 38 16.21 -0.92 11.82
C GLN A 38 15.21 -1.04 10.70
N GLY A 39 14.64 -2.23 10.53
CA GLY A 39 13.62 -2.46 9.54
C GLY A 39 12.56 -1.42 9.86
N VAL A 40 12.22 -0.59 8.91
CA VAL A 40 11.05 0.27 9.04
C VAL A 40 9.91 -0.72 9.26
N VAL A 41 9.57 -0.95 10.53
CA VAL A 41 8.38 -1.72 10.87
C VAL A 41 7.24 -0.84 10.41
N ASP A 42 6.55 -1.26 9.37
CA ASP A 42 5.35 -0.57 8.92
C ASP A 42 4.43 -0.42 10.15
N PRO A 43 3.99 0.80 10.48
CA PRO A 43 3.13 1.01 11.63
C PRO A 43 1.87 0.15 11.50
N PRO A 44 1.34 -0.38 12.61
CA PRO A 44 0.21 -1.28 12.59
C PRO A 44 -0.99 -0.63 11.92
N VAL A 45 -1.64 -1.34 11.00
CA VAL A 45 -2.85 -0.87 10.33
C VAL A 45 -3.96 -0.66 11.38
N LYS A 46 -4.53 0.54 11.40
CA LYS A 46 -5.70 0.89 12.22
C LYS A 46 -7.00 0.73 11.47
N VAL A 47 -7.04 1.19 10.21
CA VAL A 47 -8.20 1.05 9.33
C VAL A 47 -7.73 0.59 7.96
N MET A 48 -8.49 -0.34 7.38
CA MET A 48 -8.31 -0.85 6.04
C MET A 48 -9.53 -0.49 5.20
N PHE A 49 -9.27 0.00 4.00
CA PHE A 49 -10.25 0.33 2.97
C PHE A 49 -9.98 -0.58 1.80
N GLU A 50 -10.97 -1.35 1.41
CA GLU A 50 -10.89 -2.27 0.29
C GLU A 50 -12.06 -1.99 -0.65
N ILE A 51 -11.75 -1.93 -1.94
CA ILE A 51 -12.74 -1.97 -3.00
C ILE A 51 -12.46 -3.16 -3.91
N SER A 52 -13.52 -3.74 -4.46
CA SER A 52 -13.41 -4.80 -5.45
C SER A 52 -14.53 -4.70 -6.48
N TRP A 53 -14.28 -5.21 -7.67
CA TRP A 53 -15.27 -5.24 -8.75
C TRP A 53 -15.13 -6.51 -9.58
N ASP A 54 -15.94 -6.68 -10.63
CA ASP A 54 -15.95 -7.88 -11.47
C ASP A 54 -14.51 -8.24 -11.93
N ASP A 55 -14.03 -9.39 -11.52
CA ASP A 55 -12.67 -9.89 -11.76
C ASP A 55 -12.30 -9.98 -13.25
N LYS A 56 -13.30 -9.99 -14.14
CA LYS A 56 -13.11 -10.00 -15.59
C LYS A 56 -13.34 -8.63 -16.24
N SER A 57 -13.46 -7.60 -15.44
CA SER A 57 -13.64 -6.24 -15.93
C SER A 57 -12.29 -5.60 -16.25
N TYR A 58 -12.22 -4.91 -17.39
CA TYR A 58 -11.08 -4.05 -17.74
C TYR A 58 -11.18 -2.66 -17.14
N HIS A 59 -12.23 -2.40 -16.39
CA HIS A 59 -12.47 -1.07 -15.84
C HIS A 59 -11.48 -0.77 -14.72
N ASP A 60 -11.00 0.45 -14.73
CA ASP A 60 -10.09 1.03 -13.75
C ASP A 60 -10.94 1.81 -12.75
N ILE A 61 -10.99 1.32 -11.52
CA ILE A 61 -11.79 1.88 -10.44
C ILE A 61 -10.87 2.30 -9.31
N ASP A 62 -10.81 3.59 -9.05
CA ASP A 62 -9.94 4.16 -8.04
C ASP A 62 -10.62 4.36 -6.69
N LEU A 63 -9.86 4.14 -5.64
CA LEU A 63 -10.17 4.53 -4.27
C LEU A 63 -9.49 5.84 -3.90
N TYR A 64 -10.28 6.81 -3.44
CA TYR A 64 -9.82 8.11 -2.96
C TYR A 64 -10.08 8.23 -1.47
N LEU A 65 -9.06 8.54 -0.70
CA LEU A 65 -9.18 8.80 0.73
C LEU A 65 -8.62 10.17 1.08
N LYS A 66 -9.48 11.05 1.60
CA LYS A 66 -9.11 12.37 2.10
C LYS A 66 -9.02 12.35 3.62
N GLY A 67 -7.92 12.85 4.17
CA GLY A 67 -7.74 13.06 5.60
C GLY A 67 -8.03 14.50 6.06
N PRO A 68 -7.91 14.77 7.37
CA PRO A 68 -8.16 16.08 7.97
C PRO A 68 -7.13 17.16 7.54
N ASP A 69 -5.97 16.74 7.06
CA ASP A 69 -4.95 17.62 6.45
C ASP A 69 -5.31 18.10 5.04
N ASN A 70 -6.51 17.77 4.56
CA ASN A 70 -7.03 18.05 3.22
C ASN A 70 -6.23 17.42 2.07
N LYS A 71 -5.26 16.54 2.36
CA LYS A 71 -4.58 15.78 1.34
C LYS A 71 -5.40 14.56 0.94
N VAL A 72 -5.41 14.27 -0.34
CA VAL A 72 -6.08 13.11 -0.91
C VAL A 72 -5.05 12.07 -1.30
N VAL A 73 -5.23 10.84 -0.83
CA VAL A 73 -4.47 9.66 -1.26
C VAL A 73 -5.27 8.94 -2.34
N TYR A 74 -4.62 8.65 -3.46
CA TYR A 74 -5.17 8.01 -4.65
C TYR A 74 -4.00 7.57 -5.55
N TYR A 75 -4.26 7.01 -6.75
CA TYR A 75 -3.23 6.48 -7.66
C TYR A 75 -2.03 7.42 -7.92
N ALA A 76 -2.26 8.73 -8.06
CA ALA A 76 -1.19 9.70 -8.36
C ALA A 76 -0.50 10.25 -7.10
N ASN A 77 -1.10 10.10 -5.91
CA ASN A 77 -0.52 10.49 -4.62
C ASN A 77 -0.74 9.36 -3.62
N LYS A 78 0.15 8.36 -3.65
CA LYS A 78 -0.06 7.07 -2.97
C LYS A 78 0.11 7.11 -1.44
N THR A 79 0.58 8.25 -0.86
CA THR A 79 0.74 8.35 0.59
C THR A 79 0.71 9.80 1.09
N ASN A 80 0.24 10.00 2.32
CA ASN A 80 0.38 11.25 3.07
C ASN A 80 1.05 11.05 4.43
N GLY A 81 1.81 9.95 4.59
CA GLY A 81 2.51 9.60 5.82
C GLY A 81 1.77 8.58 6.68
N TYR A 82 0.48 8.72 6.92
CA TYR A 82 -0.32 7.77 7.71
C TYR A 82 -1.44 7.07 6.91
N ILE A 83 -1.78 7.58 5.73
CA ILE A 83 -2.64 6.90 4.75
C ILE A 83 -1.75 6.44 3.61
N THR A 84 -1.90 5.19 3.17
CA THR A 84 -1.11 4.64 2.08
C THR A 84 -1.96 3.75 1.19
N LEU A 85 -1.99 4.04 -0.10
CA LEU A 85 -2.51 3.15 -1.13
C LEU A 85 -1.52 1.98 -1.30
N LYS A 86 -1.93 0.79 -0.95
CA LYS A 86 -1.09 -0.42 -0.97
C LYS A 86 -1.17 -1.17 -2.29
N ARG A 87 -2.34 -1.17 -2.90
CA ARG A 87 -2.56 -1.76 -4.23
C ARG A 87 -3.40 -0.79 -5.07
N ASP A 88 -2.92 -0.53 -6.25
CA ASP A 88 -3.51 0.26 -7.34
C ASP A 88 -3.73 -0.72 -8.50
N ASP A 89 -4.97 -0.94 -8.87
CA ASP A 89 -5.38 -1.97 -9.81
C ASP A 89 -6.05 -1.36 -11.05
N LEU A 90 -5.48 -1.63 -12.22
CA LEU A 90 -5.99 -1.11 -13.48
C LEU A 90 -6.99 -2.07 -14.17
N GLY A 91 -7.66 -2.90 -13.37
CA GLY A 91 -8.53 -3.96 -13.86
C GLY A 91 -7.74 -5.11 -14.48
N PHE A 92 -8.41 -6.00 -15.19
CA PHE A 92 -7.82 -7.23 -15.75
C PHE A 92 -6.48 -7.04 -16.52
N GLN A 93 -6.10 -5.81 -16.83
CA GLN A 93 -4.84 -5.50 -17.52
C GLN A 93 -3.59 -5.77 -16.68
N THR A 94 -3.68 -5.74 -15.36
CA THR A 94 -2.56 -5.85 -14.41
C THR A 94 -2.48 -7.19 -13.69
N ASP A 95 -3.31 -8.14 -14.06
CA ASP A 95 -3.41 -9.43 -13.38
C ASP A 95 -2.33 -10.44 -13.75
N THR A 96 -1.39 -10.06 -14.59
CA THR A 96 -0.32 -10.94 -15.05
C THR A 96 0.95 -10.73 -14.23
N TYR A 97 1.42 -11.79 -13.58
CA TYR A 97 2.64 -11.80 -12.77
C TYR A 97 3.62 -12.85 -13.31
N GLU A 98 4.91 -12.56 -13.22
CA GLU A 98 5.96 -13.54 -13.46
C GLU A 98 6.49 -14.06 -12.13
N ILE A 99 6.27 -15.35 -11.86
CA ILE A 99 6.75 -16.05 -10.67
C ILE A 99 7.64 -17.22 -11.12
N ASN A 100 8.93 -17.17 -10.77
CA ASN A 100 9.90 -18.21 -11.12
C ASN A 100 9.97 -18.51 -12.62
N GLY A 101 9.89 -17.48 -13.47
CA GLY A 101 9.93 -17.61 -14.93
C GLY A 101 8.64 -18.15 -15.56
N LYS A 102 7.56 -18.28 -14.78
CA LYS A 102 6.23 -18.63 -15.28
C LYS A 102 5.30 -17.43 -15.18
N ILE A 103 4.53 -17.20 -16.23
CA ILE A 103 3.48 -16.19 -16.26
C ILE A 103 2.24 -16.79 -15.60
N GLU A 104 1.84 -16.20 -14.49
CA GLU A 104 0.60 -16.52 -13.79
C GLU A 104 -0.39 -15.36 -13.93
N VAL A 105 -1.66 -15.68 -14.12
CA VAL A 105 -2.76 -14.71 -14.18
C VAL A 105 -3.56 -14.85 -12.90
N VAL A 106 -3.65 -13.78 -12.11
CA VAL A 106 -4.50 -13.71 -10.93
C VAL A 106 -5.68 -12.82 -11.27
N GLU A 107 -6.78 -13.44 -11.68
CA GLU A 107 -8.01 -12.74 -12.03
C GLU A 107 -8.65 -12.17 -10.76
N ARG A 108 -8.26 -10.97 -10.35
CA ARG A 108 -8.83 -10.32 -9.18
C ARG A 108 -8.66 -8.81 -9.23
N ASN A 109 -9.79 -8.12 -9.36
CA ASN A 109 -9.87 -6.67 -9.39
C ASN A 109 -10.17 -6.11 -8.00
N TYR A 110 -9.17 -5.45 -7.37
CA TYR A 110 -9.33 -4.80 -6.06
C TYR A 110 -8.26 -3.77 -5.77
N GLU A 111 -8.61 -2.76 -5.00
CA GLU A 111 -7.65 -1.82 -4.42
C GLU A 111 -7.69 -1.85 -2.90
N ILE A 112 -6.54 -1.56 -2.29
CA ILE A 112 -6.41 -1.47 -0.84
C ILE A 112 -5.69 -0.19 -0.46
N THR A 113 -6.33 0.57 0.43
CA THR A 113 -5.71 1.68 1.16
C THR A 113 -5.73 1.37 2.65
N THR A 114 -4.66 1.74 3.35
CA THR A 114 -4.54 1.52 4.79
C THR A 114 -4.24 2.82 5.53
N MET A 115 -4.73 2.92 6.76
CA MET A 115 -4.35 3.96 7.71
C MET A 115 -3.61 3.35 8.90
N SER A 116 -2.46 3.93 9.26
CA SER A 116 -1.62 3.50 10.38
C SER A 116 -1.85 4.30 11.67
N SER A 117 -2.45 5.48 11.57
CA SER A 117 -2.87 6.30 12.70
C SER A 117 -4.20 6.98 12.41
N LEU A 118 -4.83 7.53 13.43
CA LEU A 118 -6.13 8.19 13.39
C LEU A 118 -6.02 9.62 13.91
N PRO A 119 -5.38 10.56 13.18
CA PRO A 119 -5.46 11.98 13.50
C PRO A 119 -6.90 12.46 13.59
N ASP A 120 -7.16 13.36 14.53
CA ASP A 120 -8.49 13.91 14.74
C ASP A 120 -8.94 14.75 13.55
N GLY A 121 -10.22 14.67 13.21
CA GLY A 121 -10.87 15.39 12.13
C GLY A 121 -11.73 14.53 11.22
N ASP A 122 -12.10 15.11 10.07
CA ASP A 122 -13.02 14.48 9.13
C ASP A 122 -12.29 13.78 7.99
N TYR A 123 -12.80 12.61 7.64
CA TYR A 123 -12.30 11.76 6.56
C TYR A 123 -13.38 11.50 5.54
N VAL A 124 -13.00 11.47 4.27
CA VAL A 124 -13.92 11.20 3.16
C VAL A 124 -13.38 10.03 2.33
N VAL A 125 -14.22 9.04 2.09
CA VAL A 125 -13.92 7.86 1.27
C VAL A 125 -14.76 7.90 0.01
N ASN A 126 -14.12 8.04 -1.14
CA ASN A 126 -14.78 8.03 -2.45
C ASN A 126 -14.29 6.87 -3.31
N VAL A 127 -15.14 6.43 -4.19
CA VAL A 127 -14.81 5.55 -5.32
C VAL A 127 -15.05 6.28 -6.63
N HIS A 128 -14.22 6.00 -7.62
CA HIS A 128 -14.27 6.67 -8.91
C HIS A 128 -14.06 5.70 -10.06
N PHE A 129 -14.94 5.72 -11.05
CA PHE A 129 -14.74 5.01 -12.30
C PHE A 129 -13.82 5.84 -13.20
N TYR A 130 -12.50 5.57 -13.12
CA TYR A 130 -11.49 6.40 -13.79
C TYR A 130 -11.42 6.16 -15.29
N ALA A 131 -11.25 4.91 -15.72
CA ALA A 131 -11.09 4.60 -17.12
C ALA A 131 -11.80 3.31 -17.55
N ARG A 132 -12.24 3.30 -18.82
CA ARG A 132 -12.61 2.06 -19.50
C ARG A 132 -11.34 1.42 -20.04
N GLY A 133 -11.03 0.25 -19.58
CA GLY A 133 -10.00 -0.55 -20.19
C GLY A 133 -10.34 -0.95 -21.62
N LYS A 134 -9.35 -1.36 -22.38
CA LYS A 134 -9.50 -1.87 -23.75
C LYS A 134 -9.10 -3.34 -23.77
N ARG A 135 -9.97 -4.18 -24.32
CA ARG A 135 -9.65 -5.58 -24.55
C ARG A 135 -8.48 -5.70 -25.53
N ARG A 136 -7.51 -6.57 -25.19
CA ARG A 136 -6.43 -6.96 -26.12
C ARG A 136 -6.94 -8.01 -27.10
N PRO A 137 -6.37 -8.11 -28.30
CA PRO A 137 -6.76 -9.14 -29.28
C PRO A 137 -6.62 -10.57 -28.78
N THR A 138 -5.68 -10.80 -27.84
CA THR A 138 -5.38 -12.11 -27.24
C THR A 138 -6.28 -12.47 -26.05
N ASP A 139 -7.12 -11.54 -25.60
CA ASP A 139 -7.92 -11.76 -24.40
C ASP A 139 -9.17 -12.61 -24.69
N PRO A 140 -9.66 -13.37 -23.71
CA PRO A 140 -10.88 -14.17 -23.85
C PRO A 140 -12.08 -13.34 -24.28
N VAL A 141 -12.96 -13.91 -25.09
CA VAL A 141 -14.12 -13.21 -25.68
C VAL A 141 -15.14 -12.79 -24.61
N ASN A 142 -15.17 -13.45 -23.47
CA ASN A 142 -16.11 -13.22 -22.38
C ASN A 142 -15.78 -12.04 -21.47
N ILE A 143 -14.70 -11.30 -21.76
CA ILE A 143 -14.28 -10.15 -20.94
C ILE A 143 -15.17 -8.93 -21.21
N LYS A 144 -15.68 -8.34 -20.15
CA LYS A 144 -16.61 -7.20 -20.22
C LYS A 144 -15.86 -5.88 -20.36
N VAL A 145 -15.84 -5.31 -21.55
CA VAL A 145 -15.18 -4.02 -21.86
C VAL A 145 -16.18 -2.90 -22.21
N ALA A 146 -17.36 -3.28 -22.69
CA ALA A 146 -18.31 -2.32 -23.28
C ALA A 146 -19.29 -1.71 -22.28
N ASN A 147 -19.34 -2.19 -21.04
CA ASN A 147 -20.28 -1.70 -20.05
C ASN A 147 -19.82 -0.31 -19.55
N LEU A 148 -20.75 0.64 -19.51
CA LEU A 148 -20.52 1.99 -18.98
C LEU A 148 -20.89 2.11 -17.50
N GLU A 149 -21.27 1.00 -16.89
CA GLU A 149 -21.61 0.90 -15.48
C GLU A 149 -20.81 -0.24 -14.84
N GLN A 150 -20.32 -0.02 -13.63
CA GLN A 150 -19.59 -1.01 -12.86
C GLN A 150 -20.13 -1.04 -11.44
N GLU A 151 -20.51 -2.23 -10.98
CA GLU A 151 -20.75 -2.45 -9.57
C GLU A 151 -19.41 -2.58 -8.84
N VAL A 152 -19.29 -1.83 -7.76
CA VAL A 152 -18.10 -1.77 -6.91
C VAL A 152 -18.51 -2.13 -5.49
N PHE A 153 -17.89 -3.14 -4.92
CA PHE A 153 -18.04 -3.53 -3.53
C PHE A 153 -17.02 -2.76 -2.69
N VAL A 154 -17.45 -2.24 -1.56
CA VAL A 154 -16.60 -1.43 -0.68
C VAL A 154 -16.69 -1.96 0.74
N ARG A 155 -15.55 -2.30 1.31
CA ARG A 155 -15.43 -2.67 2.71
C ARG A 155 -14.44 -1.75 3.42
N VAL A 156 -14.89 -1.19 4.55
CA VAL A 156 -14.05 -0.38 5.43
C VAL A 156 -14.04 -1.03 6.80
N THR A 157 -12.86 -1.40 7.27
CA THR A 157 -12.68 -2.15 8.51
C THR A 157 -11.72 -1.42 9.44
N SER A 158 -12.18 -1.07 10.64
CA SER A 158 -11.30 -0.76 11.77
C SER A 158 -10.70 -2.05 12.30
N ILE A 159 -9.37 -2.11 12.46
CA ILE A 159 -8.67 -3.32 12.88
C ILE A 159 -8.58 -3.40 14.40
N GLN A 160 -8.40 -2.25 15.07
CA GLN A 160 -8.29 -2.19 16.54
C GLN A 160 -9.00 -0.94 17.07
N PRO A 161 -10.17 -1.11 17.75
CA PRO A 161 -10.93 -2.36 17.87
C PRO A 161 -11.50 -2.82 16.53
N PHE A 162 -11.68 -4.14 16.38
CA PHE A 162 -12.26 -4.67 15.14
C PHE A 162 -13.72 -4.22 15.01
N LYS A 163 -14.01 -3.53 13.90
CA LYS A 163 -15.37 -3.08 13.56
C LYS A 163 -15.46 -2.87 12.05
N ILE A 164 -16.50 -3.38 11.46
CA ILE A 164 -16.87 -3.04 10.08
C ILE A 164 -17.59 -1.69 10.11
N LEU A 165 -17.04 -0.70 9.42
CA LEU A 165 -17.56 0.65 9.31
C LEU A 165 -18.47 0.82 8.10
N ALA A 166 -18.14 0.12 7.01
CA ALA A 166 -18.96 -0.01 5.83
C ALA A 166 -18.73 -1.38 5.19
N ASP A 167 -19.79 -2.00 4.69
CA ASP A 167 -19.78 -3.20 3.86
C ASP A 167 -20.97 -3.06 2.91
N THR A 168 -20.73 -2.49 1.74
CA THR A 168 -21.79 -2.05 0.81
C THR A 168 -21.33 -2.18 -0.63
N SER A 169 -22.26 -2.05 -1.56
CA SER A 169 -21.93 -1.91 -2.98
C SER A 169 -22.56 -0.67 -3.58
N THR A 170 -22.01 -0.22 -4.69
CA THR A 170 -22.55 0.89 -5.48
C THR A 170 -22.31 0.66 -6.96
N ILE A 171 -23.23 1.13 -7.80
CA ILE A 171 -23.05 1.12 -9.24
C ILE A 171 -22.51 2.49 -9.65
N LEU A 172 -21.35 2.51 -10.28
CA LEU A 172 -20.73 3.70 -10.84
C LEU A 172 -20.94 3.73 -12.36
N LYS A 173 -21.31 4.90 -12.87
CA LYS A 173 -21.22 5.21 -14.30
C LYS A 173 -19.82 5.66 -14.67
N TYR A 174 -19.46 5.51 -15.93
CA TYR A 174 -18.19 5.97 -16.43
C TYR A 174 -17.91 7.44 -16.06
N PHE A 175 -16.72 7.70 -15.52
CA PHE A 175 -16.29 8.98 -14.92
C PHE A 175 -17.06 9.44 -13.68
N GLN A 176 -17.95 8.65 -13.14
CA GLN A 176 -18.64 8.98 -11.91
C GLN A 176 -17.72 8.80 -10.70
N GLU A 177 -17.75 9.78 -9.82
CA GLU A 177 -17.21 9.72 -8.45
C GLU A 177 -18.36 9.67 -7.47
N ARG A 178 -18.23 8.84 -6.43
CA ARG A 178 -19.24 8.71 -5.39
C ARG A 178 -18.60 8.59 -4.02
N THR A 179 -19.10 9.36 -3.05
CA THR A 179 -18.74 9.18 -1.64
C THR A 179 -19.44 7.95 -1.09
N ILE A 180 -18.67 7.07 -0.47
CA ILE A 180 -19.16 5.85 0.18
C ILE A 180 -19.46 6.14 1.63
N LEU A 181 -18.53 6.82 2.32
CA LEU A 181 -18.74 7.26 3.68
C LEU A 181 -17.88 8.48 4.02
N VAL A 182 -18.37 9.23 5.00
CA VAL A 182 -17.61 10.25 5.73
C VAL A 182 -17.53 9.80 7.17
N PHE A 183 -16.36 9.85 7.79
CA PHE A 183 -16.23 9.53 9.21
C PHE A 183 -15.41 10.57 9.94
N LYS A 184 -15.71 10.73 11.23
CA LYS A 184 -15.01 11.66 12.11
C LYS A 184 -14.21 10.92 13.16
N VAL A 185 -12.99 11.38 13.37
CA VAL A 185 -12.10 10.92 14.44
C VAL A 185 -12.00 12.01 15.51
N SER A 186 -12.09 11.61 16.77
CA SER A 186 -11.82 12.45 17.93
C SER A 186 -11.14 11.60 19.01
N ASP A 187 -10.09 12.14 19.62
CA ASP A 187 -9.26 11.43 20.61
C ASP A 187 -8.76 10.06 20.09
N GLY A 188 -8.36 10.02 18.81
CA GLY A 188 -7.87 8.80 18.17
C GLY A 188 -8.91 7.70 18.01
N LYS A 189 -10.21 8.00 18.11
CA LYS A 189 -11.33 7.06 17.94
C LYS A 189 -12.29 7.55 16.88
N ILE A 190 -12.87 6.62 16.13
CA ILE A 190 -13.94 6.91 15.18
C ILE A 190 -15.24 7.13 15.97
N VAL A 191 -15.73 8.36 15.97
CA VAL A 191 -16.90 8.80 16.77
C VAL A 191 -18.17 8.92 15.94
N GLU A 192 -18.06 9.12 14.64
CA GLU A 192 -19.20 9.29 13.74
C GLU A 192 -18.90 8.64 12.38
N VAL A 193 -19.92 8.03 11.76
CA VAL A 193 -19.85 7.48 10.39
C VAL A 193 -21.15 7.87 9.69
N ARG A 194 -21.07 8.45 8.49
CA ARG A 194 -22.19 8.89 7.65
C ARG A 194 -21.99 8.45 6.21
N ASP A 195 -23.06 8.02 5.57
CA ASP A 195 -23.13 7.59 4.17
C ASP A 195 -24.09 8.44 3.30
N ASP A 196 -24.74 9.42 3.93
CA ASP A 196 -25.72 10.34 3.30
C ASP A 196 -25.09 11.58 2.65
N ILE A 197 -23.78 11.76 2.78
CA ILE A 197 -23.06 12.94 2.32
C ILE A 197 -22.32 12.63 1.01
N GLN A 198 -22.42 13.56 0.06
CA GLN A 198 -21.64 13.50 -1.18
C GLN A 198 -20.60 14.64 -1.20
N VAL A 199 -19.31 14.28 -1.24
CA VAL A 199 -18.16 15.21 -1.31
C VAL A 199 -17.33 14.88 -2.54
N ARG A 200 -17.14 15.83 -3.43
CA ARG A 200 -16.27 15.64 -4.59
C ARG A 200 -14.81 15.87 -4.20
N LEU A 201 -13.96 14.90 -4.41
CA LEU A 201 -12.52 14.97 -4.16
C LEU A 201 -11.69 15.25 -5.40
N ARG A 202 -12.17 14.86 -6.58
CA ARG A 202 -11.51 15.20 -7.84
C ARG A 202 -11.61 16.69 -8.13
N LYS A 203 -10.45 17.31 -8.39
CA LYS A 203 -10.46 18.64 -8.99
C LYS A 203 -11.12 18.53 -10.36
N LYS A 204 -12.01 19.48 -10.71
CA LYS A 204 -12.44 19.64 -12.11
C LYS A 204 -11.17 19.89 -12.92
N HIS A 205 -10.68 18.89 -13.63
CA HIS A 205 -9.91 19.19 -14.82
C HIS A 205 -10.91 19.89 -15.73
N ALA A 206 -10.58 21.13 -16.10
CA ALA A 206 -11.30 21.80 -17.15
C ALA A 206 -11.51 20.79 -18.28
N GLU A 207 -12.75 20.67 -18.73
CA GLU A 207 -13.11 19.88 -19.89
C GLU A 207 -12.22 20.38 -21.05
N GLN A 208 -11.05 19.77 -21.19
CA GLN A 208 -10.29 19.87 -22.41
C GLN A 208 -10.98 18.93 -23.38
N GLY A 209 -11.81 19.56 -24.18
CA GLY A 209 -12.34 18.96 -25.37
C GLY A 209 -11.21 18.30 -26.14
N GLY A 210 -11.33 17.04 -26.37
CA GLY A 210 -10.50 16.22 -27.20
C GLY A 210 -11.41 15.20 -27.82
N GLY A 211 -12.10 15.61 -28.87
CA GLY A 211 -12.58 14.65 -29.86
C GLY A 211 -11.39 13.88 -30.41
N PHE A 212 -11.60 12.61 -30.57
CA PHE A 212 -11.30 11.70 -31.69
C PHE A 212 -11.45 10.27 -31.18
#